data_9dd873715fd135ab166fab7a9df6f299
#
_entry.id   9dd873715fd135ab166fab7a9df6f299
#
_cell.length_a   1.000
_cell.length_b   1.000
_cell.length_c   1.000
_cell.angle_alpha   90.00
_cell.angle_beta   90.00
_cell.angle_gamma   90.00
#
_symmetry.space_group_name_H-M   'P 1'
#
loop_
_entity.id
_entity.type
_entity.pdbx_description
1 polymer ?
#
loop_
_entity_poly.entity_id
_entity_poly.type
_entity_poly.pdbx_seq_one_letter_code
_entity_poly.pdbx_strand_id
1 'polypeptide(L)'
;MCMAHMNNEFETAISHFYSPEEFRKLQSSVVGVLGAGGLGSNCAVNLVRSGIRNLIIVDYDIVELSNLNRQYYFSHHVGQYKVEALQDVLTAINSNVIVTVYKDKLTIENIPEIYKKADILIEAFDTVEAKSMFLEATISVYIPKIMVSGLAGIGNSDALRTKKLGKNLYIVGDEHSGVDNAYPYAPRVAIAAAKQADLALSLY
;
A
#
# COMPACT_ATOMS: atom_id res chain seq x y z
N MET A 1 -21.76 -28.97 0.45
CA MET A 1 -20.45 -29.51 0.07
C MET A 1 -19.42 -28.54 0.65
N CYS A 2 -18.88 -28.83 1.81
CA CYS A 2 -17.97 -27.95 2.52
C CYS A 2 -16.61 -28.03 1.80
N MET A 3 -16.20 -26.94 1.12
CA MET A 3 -14.83 -26.85 0.63
C MET A 3 -13.93 -26.84 1.86
N ALA A 4 -13.18 -27.93 2.07
CA ALA A 4 -12.12 -27.97 3.05
C ALA A 4 -11.17 -26.80 2.74
N HIS A 5 -11.02 -25.88 3.68
CA HIS A 5 -9.96 -24.87 3.63
C HIS A 5 -8.64 -25.66 3.62
N MET A 6 -8.01 -25.76 2.44
CA MET A 6 -6.62 -26.20 2.39
C MET A 6 -5.84 -25.24 3.29
N ASN A 7 -5.23 -25.77 4.35
CA ASN A 7 -4.39 -24.99 5.24
C ASN A 7 -3.30 -24.34 4.40
N ASN A 8 -3.35 -23.00 4.24
CA ASN A 8 -2.30 -22.26 3.58
C ASN A 8 -1.08 -22.28 4.50
N GLU A 9 -0.02 -22.94 4.06
CA GLU A 9 1.21 -23.13 4.85
C GLU A 9 1.82 -21.80 5.29
N PHE A 10 1.78 -20.78 4.42
CA PHE A 10 2.26 -19.45 4.75
C PHE A 10 1.44 -18.83 5.91
N GLU A 11 0.11 -18.84 5.80
CA GLU A 11 -0.76 -18.28 6.85
C GLU A 11 -0.62 -19.07 8.16
N THR A 12 -0.49 -20.38 8.08
CA THR A 12 -0.20 -21.21 9.25
C THR A 12 1.11 -20.81 9.91
N ALA A 13 2.17 -20.63 9.12
CA ALA A 13 3.48 -20.26 9.63
C ALA A 13 3.48 -18.89 10.31
N ILE A 14 2.85 -17.87 9.69
CA ILE A 14 2.84 -16.51 10.27
C ILE A 14 1.86 -16.37 11.44
N SER A 15 0.83 -17.20 11.54
CA SER A 15 -0.14 -17.14 12.65
C SER A 15 0.50 -17.29 14.02
N HIS A 16 1.66 -17.96 14.11
CA HIS A 16 2.39 -18.13 15.37
C HIS A 16 2.97 -16.83 15.96
N PHE A 17 3.04 -15.76 15.16
CA PHE A 17 3.53 -14.45 15.60
C PHE A 17 2.43 -13.57 16.21
N TYR A 18 1.17 -14.01 16.17
CA TYR A 18 0.00 -13.25 16.58
C TYR A 18 -0.85 -14.07 17.56
N SER A 19 -1.64 -13.39 18.39
CA SER A 19 -2.77 -14.06 19.04
C SER A 19 -3.83 -14.46 17.97
N PRO A 20 -4.66 -15.48 18.25
CA PRO A 20 -5.72 -15.88 17.31
C PRO A 20 -6.71 -14.75 16.98
N GLU A 21 -6.91 -13.80 17.89
CA GLU A 21 -7.80 -12.65 17.70
C GLU A 21 -7.17 -11.63 16.76
N GLU A 22 -5.92 -11.23 17.01
CA GLU A 22 -5.17 -10.31 16.15
C GLU A 22 -5.06 -10.85 14.72
N PHE A 23 -4.71 -12.14 14.58
CA PHE A 23 -4.56 -12.73 13.26
C PHE A 23 -5.89 -12.75 12.48
N ARG A 24 -7.01 -13.11 13.14
CA ARG A 24 -8.33 -13.04 12.50
C ARG A 24 -8.69 -11.63 12.08
N LYS A 25 -8.37 -10.63 12.90
CA LYS A 25 -8.61 -9.23 12.60
C LYS A 25 -7.83 -8.77 11.36
N LEU A 26 -6.53 -9.09 11.27
CA LEU A 26 -5.71 -8.82 10.09
C LEU A 26 -6.28 -9.48 8.83
N GLN A 27 -6.67 -10.76 8.92
CA GLN A 27 -7.21 -11.49 7.78
C GLN A 27 -8.59 -11.03 7.30
N SER A 28 -9.41 -10.46 8.19
CA SER A 28 -10.73 -9.93 7.82
C SER A 28 -10.69 -8.48 7.33
N SER A 29 -9.62 -7.76 7.64
CA SER A 29 -9.47 -6.35 7.32
C SER A 29 -9.20 -6.12 5.83
N VAL A 30 -9.72 -5.02 5.29
CA VAL A 30 -9.55 -4.60 3.90
C VAL A 30 -8.70 -3.33 3.86
N VAL A 31 -7.55 -3.38 3.19
CA VAL A 31 -6.68 -2.20 3.00
C VAL A 31 -6.79 -1.69 1.57
N GLY A 32 -7.16 -0.42 1.43
CA GLY A 32 -7.14 0.28 0.16
C GLY A 32 -5.78 0.89 -0.11
N VAL A 33 -5.16 0.58 -1.25
CA VAL A 33 -3.88 1.14 -1.70
C VAL A 33 -4.11 1.93 -2.98
N LEU A 34 -3.91 3.24 -2.91
CA LEU A 34 -4.15 4.18 -4.01
C LEU A 34 -2.82 4.45 -4.72
N GLY A 35 -2.60 3.75 -5.81
CA GLY A 35 -1.36 3.70 -6.58
C GLY A 35 -0.54 2.43 -6.32
N ALA A 36 0.07 1.89 -7.38
CA ALA A 36 0.91 0.69 -7.34
C ALA A 36 2.37 1.00 -7.74
N GLY A 37 2.81 2.24 -7.54
CA GLY A 37 4.18 2.69 -7.77
C GLY A 37 5.16 2.24 -6.69
N GLY A 38 6.20 3.04 -6.46
CA GLY A 38 7.25 2.76 -5.47
C GLY A 38 6.72 2.57 -4.07
N LEU A 39 5.83 3.45 -3.60
CA LEU A 39 5.21 3.34 -2.28
C LEU A 39 4.23 2.18 -2.22
N GLY A 40 3.22 2.18 -3.11
CA GLY A 40 2.12 1.23 -3.03
C GLY A 40 2.56 -0.22 -3.21
N SER A 41 3.46 -0.53 -4.16
CA SER A 41 3.94 -1.90 -4.36
C SER A 41 4.72 -2.43 -3.16
N ASN A 42 5.63 -1.62 -2.60
CA ASN A 42 6.39 -2.01 -1.40
C ASN A 42 5.49 -2.11 -0.15
N CYS A 43 4.52 -1.20 0.03
CA CYS A 43 3.57 -1.24 1.14
C CYS A 43 2.68 -2.49 1.07
N ALA A 44 2.08 -2.78 -0.09
CA ALA A 44 1.25 -3.95 -0.29
C ALA A 44 1.98 -5.26 0.01
N VAL A 45 3.24 -5.40 -0.43
CA VAL A 45 4.08 -6.56 -0.11
C VAL A 45 4.29 -6.68 1.41
N ASN A 46 4.61 -5.59 2.11
CA ASN A 46 4.78 -5.62 3.56
C ASN A 46 3.47 -6.01 4.28
N LEU A 47 2.32 -5.50 3.86
CA LEU A 47 1.01 -5.82 4.42
C LEU A 47 0.68 -7.32 4.27
N VAL A 48 0.85 -7.88 3.06
CA VAL A 48 0.57 -9.31 2.82
C VAL A 48 1.53 -10.20 3.61
N ARG A 49 2.81 -9.87 3.67
CA ARG A 49 3.80 -10.59 4.49
C ARG A 49 3.47 -10.55 5.99
N SER A 50 2.74 -9.54 6.43
CA SER A 50 2.30 -9.38 7.82
C SER A 50 0.89 -9.93 8.09
N GLY A 51 0.26 -10.63 7.13
CA GLY A 51 -1.01 -11.33 7.34
C GLY A 51 -2.26 -10.63 6.84
N ILE A 52 -2.17 -9.43 6.26
CA ILE A 52 -3.31 -8.82 5.56
C ILE A 52 -3.65 -9.68 4.34
N ARG A 53 -4.94 -10.06 4.24
CA ARG A 53 -5.43 -10.92 3.16
C ARG A 53 -6.17 -10.15 2.08
N ASN A 54 -6.85 -9.06 2.42
CA ASN A 54 -7.75 -8.39 1.48
C ASN A 54 -7.20 -6.99 1.14
N LEU A 55 -6.92 -6.76 -0.14
CA LEU A 55 -6.48 -5.47 -0.65
C LEU A 55 -7.36 -4.99 -1.81
N ILE A 56 -7.53 -3.68 -1.89
CA ILE A 56 -8.08 -3.00 -3.06
C ILE A 56 -6.97 -2.13 -3.63
N ILE A 57 -6.52 -2.40 -4.85
CA ILE A 57 -5.40 -1.69 -5.48
C ILE A 57 -5.86 -1.06 -6.78
N VAL A 58 -5.58 0.23 -6.95
CA VAL A 58 -5.93 0.98 -8.16
C VAL A 58 -4.69 1.65 -8.73
N ASP A 59 -4.42 1.40 -10.00
CA ASP A 59 -3.38 2.07 -10.79
C ASP A 59 -3.67 1.84 -12.27
N TYR A 60 -3.49 2.82 -13.12
CA TYR A 60 -3.74 2.73 -14.57
C TYR A 60 -2.47 2.55 -15.40
N ASP A 61 -1.30 2.64 -14.77
CA ASP A 61 -0.02 2.55 -15.46
C ASP A 61 0.38 1.11 -15.78
N ILE A 62 1.34 1.00 -16.70
CA ILE A 62 2.08 -0.23 -16.98
C ILE A 62 3.46 -0.20 -16.29
N VAL A 63 4.03 -1.38 -16.08
CA VAL A 63 5.39 -1.52 -15.56
C VAL A 63 6.40 -1.18 -16.64
N GLU A 64 7.30 -0.24 -16.34
CA GLU A 64 8.41 0.14 -17.19
C GLU A 64 9.74 -0.34 -16.60
N LEU A 65 10.75 -0.48 -17.43
CA LEU A 65 12.09 -0.89 -16.99
C LEU A 65 12.68 0.08 -15.93
N SER A 66 12.40 1.37 -16.07
CA SER A 66 12.79 2.43 -15.12
C SER A 66 12.15 2.29 -13.74
N ASN A 67 11.04 1.58 -13.63
CA ASN A 67 10.34 1.37 -12.39
C ASN A 67 11.04 0.35 -11.47
N LEU A 68 11.80 -0.57 -12.06
CA LEU A 68 12.47 -1.66 -11.32
C LEU A 68 13.51 -1.17 -10.31
N ASN A 69 13.92 0.09 -10.40
CA ASN A 69 14.87 0.68 -9.48
C ASN A 69 14.29 0.90 -8.05
N ARG A 70 12.94 0.92 -7.89
CA ARG A 70 12.29 1.22 -6.61
C ARG A 70 10.92 0.62 -6.39
N GLN A 71 10.27 0.06 -7.44
CA GLN A 71 8.97 -0.59 -7.37
C GLN A 71 9.15 -2.11 -7.23
N TYR A 72 8.22 -2.80 -6.59
CA TYR A 72 8.35 -4.23 -6.29
C TYR A 72 7.96 -5.10 -7.49
N TYR A 73 8.60 -4.83 -8.62
CA TYR A 73 8.42 -5.57 -9.87
C TYR A 73 9.72 -6.20 -10.35
N PHE A 74 9.60 -7.15 -11.26
CA PHE A 74 10.70 -7.87 -11.86
C PHE A 74 10.70 -7.68 -13.38
N SER A 75 11.80 -8.04 -14.06
CA SER A 75 11.96 -7.84 -15.51
C SER A 75 10.84 -8.46 -16.34
N HIS A 76 10.29 -9.59 -15.92
CA HIS A 76 9.20 -10.27 -16.64
C HIS A 76 7.83 -9.58 -16.50
N HIS A 77 7.70 -8.60 -15.61
CA HIS A 77 6.49 -7.79 -15.48
C HIS A 77 6.47 -6.57 -16.42
N VAL A 78 7.61 -6.24 -17.06
CA VAL A 78 7.67 -5.06 -17.95
C VAL A 78 6.65 -5.18 -19.07
N GLY A 79 5.83 -4.14 -19.25
CA GLY A 79 4.74 -4.10 -20.21
C GLY A 79 3.37 -4.58 -19.67
N GLN A 80 3.29 -5.14 -18.48
CA GLN A 80 2.03 -5.52 -17.82
C GLN A 80 1.45 -4.31 -17.07
N TYR A 81 0.14 -4.28 -16.84
CA TYR A 81 -0.45 -3.31 -15.91
C TYR A 81 0.10 -3.51 -14.49
N LYS A 82 0.47 -2.41 -13.83
CA LYS A 82 1.06 -2.44 -12.47
C LYS A 82 0.19 -3.22 -11.48
N VAL A 83 -1.12 -3.05 -11.53
CA VAL A 83 -2.05 -3.74 -10.62
C VAL A 83 -2.07 -5.24 -10.82
N GLU A 84 -1.95 -5.72 -12.07
CA GLU A 84 -1.90 -7.16 -12.37
C GLU A 84 -0.55 -7.76 -11.96
N ALA A 85 0.55 -7.10 -12.32
CA ALA A 85 1.89 -7.50 -11.91
C ALA A 85 2.02 -7.55 -10.37
N LEU A 86 1.42 -6.58 -9.66
CA LEU A 86 1.42 -6.59 -8.20
C LEU A 86 0.56 -7.72 -7.63
N GLN A 87 -0.60 -7.99 -8.22
CA GLN A 87 -1.44 -9.13 -7.83
C GLN A 87 -0.68 -10.45 -7.97
N ASP A 88 0.09 -10.65 -9.04
CA ASP A 88 0.92 -11.85 -9.23
C ASP A 88 1.99 -11.97 -8.13
N VAL A 89 2.68 -10.87 -7.81
CA VAL A 89 3.67 -10.84 -6.71
C VAL A 89 3.02 -11.19 -5.37
N LEU A 90 1.88 -10.59 -5.06
CA LEU A 90 1.20 -10.82 -3.78
C LEU A 90 0.66 -12.25 -3.67
N THR A 91 0.15 -12.80 -4.75
CA THR A 91 -0.32 -14.20 -4.83
C THR A 91 0.85 -15.19 -4.67
N ALA A 92 2.03 -14.86 -5.19
CA ALA A 92 3.23 -15.68 -4.99
C ALA A 92 3.72 -15.67 -3.53
N ILE A 93 3.38 -14.63 -2.73
CA ILE A 93 3.68 -14.59 -1.29
C ILE A 93 2.63 -15.36 -0.51
N ASN A 94 1.36 -15.11 -0.76
CA ASN A 94 0.24 -15.75 -0.09
C ASN A 94 -0.84 -16.13 -1.11
N SER A 95 -1.00 -17.42 -1.39
CA SER A 95 -2.00 -17.91 -2.35
C SER A 95 -3.46 -17.65 -1.94
N ASN A 96 -3.72 -17.30 -0.68
CA ASN A 96 -5.03 -16.94 -0.17
C ASN A 96 -5.30 -15.42 -0.20
N VAL A 97 -4.35 -14.61 -0.67
CA VAL A 97 -4.58 -13.17 -0.78
C VAL A 97 -5.71 -12.87 -1.76
N ILE A 98 -6.57 -11.96 -1.39
CA ILE A 98 -7.68 -11.46 -2.22
C ILE A 98 -7.35 -10.04 -2.63
N VAL A 99 -6.95 -9.87 -3.87
CA VAL A 99 -6.60 -8.55 -4.43
C VAL A 99 -7.66 -8.13 -5.43
N THR A 100 -8.45 -7.13 -5.07
CA THR A 100 -9.37 -6.47 -6.01
C THR A 100 -8.59 -5.39 -6.74
N VAL A 101 -8.45 -5.53 -8.05
CA VAL A 101 -7.66 -4.61 -8.89
C VAL A 101 -8.55 -3.77 -9.80
N TYR A 102 -8.21 -2.50 -9.96
CA TYR A 102 -8.84 -1.59 -10.91
C TYR A 102 -7.75 -0.90 -11.75
N LYS A 103 -7.94 -0.91 -13.06
CA LYS A 103 -7.07 -0.24 -14.05
C LYS A 103 -7.58 1.16 -14.38
N ASP A 104 -8.03 1.86 -13.35
CA ASP A 104 -8.72 3.14 -13.52
C ASP A 104 -7.85 4.29 -13.04
N LYS A 105 -8.05 5.44 -13.66
CA LYS A 105 -7.54 6.70 -13.11
C LYS A 105 -8.45 7.12 -11.95
N LEU A 106 -7.85 7.37 -10.80
CA LEU A 106 -8.58 7.84 -9.63
C LEU A 106 -9.03 9.29 -9.79
N THR A 107 -10.25 9.56 -9.35
CA THR A 107 -10.89 10.89 -9.35
C THR A 107 -11.61 11.12 -8.02
N ILE A 108 -12.02 12.36 -7.75
CA ILE A 108 -12.80 12.71 -6.55
C ILE A 108 -14.08 11.86 -6.47
N GLU A 109 -14.72 11.61 -7.61
CA GLU A 109 -16.00 10.91 -7.69
C GLU A 109 -15.86 9.39 -7.47
N ASN A 110 -14.79 8.77 -8.00
CA ASN A 110 -14.67 7.31 -7.95
C ASN A 110 -13.95 6.77 -6.70
N ILE A 111 -13.10 7.56 -6.05
CA ILE A 111 -12.40 7.13 -4.82
C ILE A 111 -13.38 6.64 -3.75
N PRO A 112 -14.45 7.37 -3.37
CA PRO A 112 -15.37 6.92 -2.33
C PRO A 112 -16.06 5.58 -2.67
N GLU A 113 -16.41 5.38 -3.94
CA GLU A 113 -17.09 4.15 -4.39
C GLU A 113 -16.16 2.94 -4.42
N ILE A 114 -14.95 3.11 -4.95
CA ILE A 114 -13.94 2.05 -5.04
C ILE A 114 -13.55 1.57 -3.65
N TYR A 115 -13.33 2.50 -2.72
CA TYR A 115 -12.81 2.19 -1.40
C TYR A 115 -13.84 2.14 -0.27
N LYS A 116 -15.14 2.13 -0.59
CA LYS A 116 -16.22 2.07 0.42
C LYS A 116 -16.16 0.87 1.37
N LYS A 117 -15.44 -0.19 1.01
CA LYS A 117 -15.25 -1.39 1.82
C LYS A 117 -13.91 -1.43 2.53
N ALA A 118 -13.06 -0.42 2.36
CA ALA A 118 -11.75 -0.38 3.01
C ALA A 118 -11.88 0.06 4.47
N ASP A 119 -11.10 -0.56 5.34
CA ASP A 119 -10.95 -0.19 6.75
C ASP A 119 -9.84 0.85 6.95
N ILE A 120 -8.86 0.88 6.06
CA ILE A 120 -7.71 1.81 6.05
C ILE A 120 -7.40 2.19 4.59
N LEU A 121 -7.01 3.45 4.37
CA LEU A 121 -6.53 3.94 3.08
C LEU A 121 -5.04 4.30 3.13
N ILE A 122 -4.28 3.76 2.19
CA ILE A 122 -2.86 4.08 1.96
C ILE A 122 -2.77 4.94 0.71
N GLU A 123 -2.41 6.20 0.87
CA GLU A 123 -2.10 7.07 -0.27
C GLU A 123 -0.67 6.80 -0.74
N ALA A 124 -0.50 6.51 -2.02
CA ALA A 124 0.77 6.16 -2.66
C ALA A 124 1.03 6.93 -3.97
N PHE A 125 0.50 8.14 -4.08
CA PHE A 125 0.68 9.02 -5.23
C PHE A 125 2.04 9.74 -5.20
N ASP A 126 2.50 10.13 -6.36
CA ASP A 126 3.76 10.84 -6.58
C ASP A 126 3.59 12.35 -6.86
N THR A 127 2.36 12.83 -7.15
CA THR A 127 2.10 14.23 -7.45
C THR A 127 1.31 14.94 -6.33
N VAL A 128 1.52 16.23 -6.18
CA VAL A 128 0.82 17.08 -5.21
C VAL A 128 -0.68 17.16 -5.52
N GLU A 129 -1.01 17.24 -6.81
CA GLU A 129 -2.39 17.31 -7.29
C GLU A 129 -3.18 16.06 -6.91
N ALA A 130 -2.60 14.86 -7.10
CA ALA A 130 -3.23 13.60 -6.72
C ALA A 130 -3.40 13.46 -5.20
N LYS A 131 -2.44 13.95 -4.42
CA LYS A 131 -2.54 14.00 -2.95
C LYS A 131 -3.64 14.95 -2.47
N SER A 132 -3.78 16.12 -3.09
CA SER A 132 -4.84 17.07 -2.80
C SER A 132 -6.21 16.50 -3.17
N MET A 133 -6.33 15.88 -4.34
CA MET A 133 -7.53 15.17 -4.78
C MET A 133 -7.94 14.07 -3.78
N PHE A 134 -6.99 13.27 -3.30
CA PHE A 134 -7.25 12.24 -2.28
C PHE A 134 -7.83 12.83 -0.99
N LEU A 135 -7.26 13.91 -0.48
CA LEU A 135 -7.75 14.57 0.72
C LEU A 135 -9.17 15.09 0.53
N GLU A 136 -9.46 15.72 -0.61
CA GLU A 136 -10.79 16.22 -0.96
C GLU A 136 -11.80 15.08 -1.06
N ALA A 137 -11.47 14.02 -1.80
CA ALA A 137 -12.34 12.86 -1.99
C ALA A 137 -12.66 12.10 -0.69
N THR A 138 -11.76 12.18 0.30
CA THR A 138 -11.85 11.40 1.54
C THR A 138 -12.12 12.22 2.79
N ILE A 139 -12.39 13.53 2.67
CA ILE A 139 -12.58 14.42 3.82
C ILE A 139 -13.73 13.98 4.74
N SER A 140 -14.81 13.46 4.16
CA SER A 140 -15.97 12.93 4.88
C SER A 140 -15.85 11.46 5.30
N VAL A 141 -14.80 10.77 4.87
CA VAL A 141 -14.61 9.34 5.14
C VAL A 141 -13.92 9.16 6.50
N TYR A 142 -14.56 8.39 7.39
CA TYR A 142 -14.18 8.29 8.81
C TYR A 142 -13.25 7.10 9.13
N ILE A 143 -12.42 6.70 8.16
CA ILE A 143 -11.41 5.64 8.35
C ILE A 143 -9.99 6.23 8.38
N PRO A 144 -9.01 5.53 8.95
CA PRO A 144 -7.61 5.95 8.93
C PRO A 144 -7.09 6.14 7.51
N LYS A 145 -6.35 7.24 7.31
CA LYS A 145 -5.68 7.59 6.06
C LYS A 145 -4.20 7.79 6.33
N ILE A 146 -3.35 7.09 5.61
CA ILE A 146 -1.91 7.15 5.77
C ILE A 146 -1.29 7.66 4.48
N MET A 147 -0.75 8.86 4.53
CA MET A 147 -0.15 9.56 3.39
C MET A 147 1.37 9.58 3.50
N VAL A 148 2.04 9.95 2.41
CA VAL A 148 3.48 10.22 2.41
C VAL A 148 3.76 11.64 1.94
N SER A 149 4.68 12.34 2.63
CA SER A 149 5.19 13.64 2.22
C SER A 149 6.69 13.75 2.49
N GLY A 150 7.47 13.86 1.43
CA GLY A 150 8.92 13.95 1.50
C GLY A 150 9.59 12.57 1.70
N LEU A 151 10.15 12.03 0.61
CA LEU A 151 10.90 10.76 0.66
C LEU A 151 12.06 10.71 -0.34
N ALA A 152 12.21 11.72 -1.20
CA ALA A 152 13.24 11.73 -2.22
C ALA A 152 14.65 11.85 -1.62
N GLY A 153 15.67 11.48 -2.40
CA GLY A 153 17.07 11.58 -2.02
C GLY A 153 17.69 10.31 -1.45
N ILE A 154 18.92 10.47 -0.96
CA ILE A 154 19.76 9.41 -0.39
C ILE A 154 20.20 9.81 1.01
N GLY A 155 20.34 8.85 1.90
CA GLY A 155 20.76 9.06 3.28
C GLY A 155 19.68 9.71 4.14
N ASN A 156 20.04 10.05 5.37
CA ASN A 156 19.15 10.71 6.34
C ASN A 156 17.78 10.04 6.49
N SER A 157 17.75 8.70 6.49
CA SER A 157 16.50 7.93 6.60
C SER A 157 15.77 8.14 7.92
N ASP A 158 16.48 8.53 8.98
CA ASP A 158 15.90 8.83 10.29
C ASP A 158 15.02 10.09 10.29
N ALA A 159 15.14 10.94 9.25
CA ALA A 159 14.23 12.07 9.04
C ALA A 159 12.83 11.63 8.58
N LEU A 160 12.68 10.42 8.02
CA LEU A 160 11.38 9.87 7.62
C LEU A 160 10.59 9.50 8.89
N ARG A 161 9.74 10.39 9.34
CA ARG A 161 8.97 10.23 10.58
C ARG A 161 7.49 9.99 10.30
N THR A 162 6.82 9.34 11.24
CA THR A 162 5.37 9.21 11.25
C THR A 162 4.78 10.30 12.14
N LYS A 163 3.81 11.05 11.62
CA LYS A 163 3.08 12.08 12.36
C LYS A 163 1.58 11.85 12.24
N LYS A 164 0.86 12.08 13.33
CA LYS A 164 -0.60 12.13 13.35
C LYS A 164 -1.04 13.58 13.21
N LEU A 165 -1.75 13.92 12.13
CA LEU A 165 -2.22 15.28 11.84
C LEU A 165 -3.64 15.56 12.32
N GLY A 166 -4.39 14.53 12.65
CA GLY A 166 -5.77 14.64 13.07
C GLY A 166 -6.31 13.34 13.63
N LYS A 167 -7.61 13.20 13.74
CA LYS A 167 -8.24 12.01 14.32
C LYS A 167 -7.88 10.74 13.54
N ASN A 168 -7.94 10.81 12.20
CA ASN A 168 -7.77 9.66 11.31
C ASN A 168 -6.81 9.96 10.14
N LEU A 169 -5.95 10.96 10.26
CA LEU A 169 -4.99 11.33 9.22
C LEU A 169 -3.56 11.23 9.77
N TYR A 170 -2.73 10.50 9.03
CA TYR A 170 -1.33 10.29 9.36
C TYR A 170 -0.46 10.61 8.15
N ILE A 171 0.74 11.12 8.38
CA ILE A 171 1.76 11.36 7.36
C ILE A 171 3.04 10.65 7.75
N VAL A 172 3.65 10.00 6.76
CA VAL A 172 5.00 9.43 6.81
C VAL A 172 5.91 10.25 5.90
N GLY A 173 7.10 10.61 6.36
CA GLY A 173 8.08 11.33 5.54
C GLY A 173 8.88 12.36 6.30
N ASP A 174 9.69 13.11 5.58
CA ASP A 174 10.48 14.24 6.14
C ASP A 174 9.83 15.61 5.86
N GLU A 175 8.75 15.65 5.08
CA GLU A 175 7.95 16.83 4.71
C GLU A 175 8.72 17.90 3.88
N HIS A 176 9.95 17.62 3.48
CA HIS A 176 10.83 18.58 2.81
C HIS A 176 11.38 18.08 1.48
N SER A 177 11.73 16.79 1.38
CA SER A 177 12.35 16.25 0.19
C SER A 177 11.29 15.90 -0.87
N GLY A 178 11.26 16.69 -1.94
CA GLY A 178 10.37 16.49 -3.09
C GLY A 178 11.11 15.95 -4.31
N VAL A 179 10.34 15.45 -5.28
CA VAL A 179 10.86 14.99 -6.59
C VAL A 179 11.47 16.12 -7.41
N ASP A 180 11.13 17.36 -7.11
CA ASP A 180 11.71 18.55 -7.76
C ASP A 180 13.19 18.78 -7.38
N ASN A 181 13.62 18.27 -6.23
CA ASN A 181 14.95 18.49 -5.68
C ASN A 181 15.82 17.23 -5.66
N ALA A 182 15.24 16.04 -5.76
CA ALA A 182 15.96 14.78 -5.73
C ALA A 182 15.13 13.62 -6.32
N TYR A 183 15.81 12.62 -6.85
CA TYR A 183 15.11 11.40 -7.33
C TYR A 183 14.68 10.50 -6.17
N PRO A 184 13.59 9.74 -6.32
CA PRO A 184 13.20 8.72 -5.36
C PRO A 184 14.06 7.46 -5.53
N TYR A 185 14.89 7.16 -4.55
CA TYR A 185 15.73 5.95 -4.52
C TYR A 185 15.11 4.84 -3.68
N ALA A 186 15.35 3.58 -4.06
CA ALA A 186 14.75 2.41 -3.44
C ALA A 186 14.82 2.40 -1.90
N PRO A 187 15.95 2.65 -1.22
CA PRO A 187 16.01 2.54 0.23
C PRO A 187 15.03 3.47 0.95
N ARG A 188 14.96 4.75 0.58
CA ARG A 188 14.05 5.70 1.23
C ARG A 188 12.59 5.41 0.89
N VAL A 189 12.30 5.03 -0.36
CA VAL A 189 10.97 4.59 -0.79
C VAL A 189 10.53 3.37 0.02
N ALA A 190 11.38 2.35 0.16
CA ALA A 190 11.09 1.14 0.92
C ALA A 190 10.85 1.44 2.42
N ILE A 191 11.67 2.31 3.04
CA ILE A 191 11.48 2.73 4.44
C ILE A 191 10.15 3.46 4.63
N ALA A 192 9.80 4.40 3.74
CA ALA A 192 8.52 5.12 3.83
C ALA A 192 7.33 4.16 3.67
N ALA A 193 7.38 3.26 2.70
CA ALA A 193 6.35 2.25 2.47
C ALA A 193 6.23 1.26 3.64
N ALA A 194 7.36 0.84 4.23
CA ALA A 194 7.36 -0.01 5.42
C ALA A 194 6.73 0.71 6.62
N LYS A 195 7.00 1.99 6.81
CA LYS A 195 6.36 2.80 7.85
C LYS A 195 4.85 2.97 7.62
N GLN A 196 4.39 3.08 6.37
CA GLN A 196 2.95 3.09 6.06
C GLN A 196 2.31 1.75 6.45
N ALA A 197 2.94 0.63 6.10
CA ALA A 197 2.45 -0.70 6.43
C ALA A 197 2.44 -0.95 7.95
N ASP A 198 3.55 -0.64 8.64
CA ASP A 198 3.68 -0.77 10.10
C ASP A 198 2.61 0.05 10.84
N LEU A 199 2.41 1.30 10.42
CA LEU A 199 1.36 2.13 10.98
C LEU A 199 -0.03 1.53 10.72
N ALA A 200 -0.32 1.05 9.50
CA ALA A 200 -1.59 0.42 9.18
C ALA A 200 -1.87 -0.78 10.10
N LEU A 201 -0.87 -1.64 10.30
CA LEU A 201 -0.97 -2.80 11.21
C LEU A 201 -1.20 -2.38 12.67
N SER A 202 -0.62 -1.26 13.12
CA SER A 202 -0.78 -0.77 14.49
C SER A 202 -2.17 -0.16 14.80
N LEU A 203 -2.98 0.06 13.78
CA LEU A 203 -4.34 0.62 13.92
C LEU A 203 -5.43 -0.46 14.08
N TYR A 204 -5.04 -1.72 13.97
CA TYR A 204 -5.88 -2.88 14.27
C TYR A 204 -5.71 -3.31 15.72
#